data_65bae541694378192d7b1dcd984dd0d8
#
_entry.id   65bae541694378192d7b1dcd984dd0d8
#
_cell.length_a   1.000
_cell.length_b   1.000
_cell.length_c   1.000
_cell.angle_alpha   90.00
_cell.angle_beta   90.00
_cell.angle_gamma   90.00
#
_symmetry.space_group_name_H-M   'P 1'
#
loop_
_entity.id
_entity.type
_entity.pdbx_description
1 polymer ?
#
loop_
_entity_poly.entity_id
_entity_poly.type
_entity_poly.pdbx_seq_one_letter_code
_entity_poly.pdbx_strand_id
1 'polypeptide(L)'
;MIKPPRSYYDAEFGEMRIEDNHWTLAQCAVLGDRRVPICVDFEQGQIGELSSLQREAIRQALALPPDVLRITAPIVLQNYDVYRDMIGDQEMPLLANPIQVWDQVTFSYIYVPPHVEYDLHIATFELIAECDWEPEHGLEVRFRNGVADDADQIGETGR
;
A
#
# COMPACT_ATOMS: atom_id res chain seq x y z
N MET A 1 -29.58 -1.48 -20.65
CA MET A 1 -28.62 -1.02 -19.63
C MET A 1 -27.21 -1.24 -20.15
N ILE A 2 -26.44 -0.18 -20.18
CA ILE A 2 -25.02 -0.27 -20.61
C ILE A 2 -24.20 -0.76 -19.42
N LYS A 3 -23.47 -1.87 -19.59
CA LYS A 3 -22.53 -2.34 -18.57
C LYS A 3 -21.35 -1.39 -18.51
N PRO A 4 -20.85 -1.04 -17.31
CA PRO A 4 -19.65 -0.25 -17.19
C PRO A 4 -18.47 -1.00 -17.82
N PRO A 5 -17.47 -0.29 -18.40
CA PRO A 5 -16.30 -0.93 -18.97
C PRO A 5 -15.53 -1.69 -17.89
N ARG A 6 -14.96 -2.84 -18.26
CA ARG A 6 -14.13 -3.66 -17.36
C ARG A 6 -12.66 -3.33 -17.47
N SER A 7 -12.30 -2.53 -18.46
CA SER A 7 -10.92 -2.10 -18.67
C SER A 7 -10.89 -0.63 -19.10
N TYR A 8 -9.78 0.00 -18.84
CA TYR A 8 -9.48 1.36 -19.23
C TYR A 8 -8.00 1.43 -19.64
N TYR A 9 -7.69 2.16 -20.70
CA TYR A 9 -6.32 2.35 -21.14
C TYR A 9 -5.85 3.77 -20.81
N ASP A 10 -4.84 3.87 -19.95
CA ASP A 10 -4.19 5.14 -19.61
C ASP A 10 -2.95 5.32 -20.49
N ALA A 11 -2.75 6.53 -21.05
CA ALA A 11 -1.64 6.79 -21.94
C ALA A 11 -0.27 6.64 -21.26
N GLU A 12 -0.20 6.87 -19.95
CA GLU A 12 1.04 6.75 -19.19
C GLU A 12 1.25 5.35 -18.59
N PHE A 13 0.20 4.76 -18.02
CA PHE A 13 0.30 3.53 -17.23
C PHE A 13 -0.22 2.28 -17.94
N GLY A 14 -0.80 2.44 -19.13
CA GLY A 14 -1.32 1.31 -19.91
C GLY A 14 -2.69 0.83 -19.43
N GLU A 15 -2.97 -0.45 -19.67
CA GLU A 15 -4.26 -1.03 -19.35
C GLU A 15 -4.48 -1.14 -17.85
N MET A 16 -5.67 -0.75 -17.43
CA MET A 16 -6.17 -0.96 -16.07
C MET A 16 -7.43 -1.79 -16.15
N ARG A 17 -7.58 -2.76 -15.25
CA ARG A 17 -8.75 -3.64 -15.15
C ARG A 17 -9.40 -3.51 -13.80
N ILE A 18 -10.73 -3.56 -13.77
CA ILE A 18 -11.46 -3.57 -12.50
C ILE A 18 -11.46 -4.99 -11.93
N GLU A 19 -10.93 -5.12 -10.72
CA GLU A 19 -10.87 -6.35 -9.94
C GLU A 19 -11.23 -6.01 -8.50
N ASP A 20 -12.16 -6.75 -7.90
CA ASP A 20 -12.59 -6.55 -6.50
C ASP A 20 -12.91 -5.07 -6.15
N ASN A 21 -13.60 -4.39 -7.07
CA ASN A 21 -14.00 -2.97 -6.96
C ASN A 21 -12.86 -1.95 -7.06
N HIS A 22 -11.65 -2.37 -7.39
CA HIS A 22 -10.51 -1.47 -7.62
C HIS A 22 -9.98 -1.63 -9.03
N TRP A 23 -9.41 -0.55 -9.55
CA TRP A 23 -8.75 -0.57 -10.86
C TRP A 23 -7.29 -0.98 -10.66
N THR A 24 -6.91 -2.11 -11.23
CA THR A 24 -5.57 -2.69 -11.10
C THR A 24 -4.75 -2.39 -12.35
N LEU A 25 -3.53 -1.86 -12.16
CA LEU A 25 -2.59 -1.60 -13.24
C LEU A 25 -2.02 -2.91 -13.79
N ALA A 26 -1.65 -2.90 -15.08
CA ALA A 26 -0.91 -4.01 -15.68
C ALA A 26 0.51 -4.13 -15.10
N GLN A 27 1.12 -3.01 -14.70
CA GLN A 27 2.44 -2.97 -14.08
C GLN A 27 2.34 -3.20 -12.57
N CYS A 28 3.30 -3.94 -12.01
CA CYS A 28 3.37 -4.17 -10.57
C CYS A 28 4.49 -3.34 -9.94
N ALA A 29 4.34 -2.99 -8.67
CA ALA A 29 5.45 -2.52 -7.87
C ALA A 29 6.36 -3.70 -7.50
N VAL A 30 7.62 -3.40 -7.17
CA VAL A 30 8.57 -4.40 -6.70
C VAL A 30 9.07 -3.99 -5.32
N LEU A 31 8.79 -4.85 -4.33
CA LEU A 31 9.24 -4.66 -2.97
C LEU A 31 10.25 -5.79 -2.65
N GLY A 32 11.54 -5.43 -2.70
CA GLY A 32 12.59 -6.44 -2.64
C GLY A 32 12.56 -7.33 -3.88
N ASP A 33 12.25 -8.60 -3.71
CA ASP A 33 12.08 -9.58 -4.80
C ASP A 33 10.61 -9.90 -5.10
N ARG A 34 9.66 -9.23 -4.41
CA ARG A 34 8.24 -9.52 -4.52
C ARG A 34 7.54 -8.51 -5.42
N ARG A 35 6.69 -9.02 -6.31
CA ARG A 35 5.84 -8.20 -7.18
C ARG A 35 4.50 -7.99 -6.50
N VAL A 36 4.07 -6.73 -6.40
CA VAL A 36 2.85 -6.34 -5.70
C VAL A 36 1.97 -5.53 -6.65
N PRO A 37 0.70 -5.94 -6.87
CA PRO A 37 -0.18 -5.19 -7.74
C PRO A 37 -0.48 -3.80 -7.20
N ILE A 38 -0.71 -2.85 -8.12
CA ILE A 38 -1.09 -1.48 -7.78
C ILE A 38 -2.55 -1.28 -8.16
N CYS A 39 -3.37 -0.92 -7.19
CA CYS A 39 -4.78 -0.62 -7.35
C CYS A 39 -5.03 0.86 -7.14
N VAL A 40 -5.92 1.43 -7.95
CA VAL A 40 -6.30 2.83 -7.85
C VAL A 40 -7.82 2.95 -7.84
N ASP A 41 -8.32 4.00 -7.20
CA ASP A 41 -9.69 4.48 -7.40
C ASP A 41 -9.62 5.85 -8.08
N PHE A 42 -10.42 6.01 -9.13
CA PHE A 42 -10.47 7.29 -9.86
C PHE A 42 -11.17 8.37 -9.04
N GLU A 43 -10.81 9.62 -9.30
CA GLU A 43 -11.44 10.77 -8.64
C GLU A 43 -12.96 10.73 -8.84
N GLN A 44 -13.72 10.79 -7.74
CA GLN A 44 -15.19 10.77 -7.73
C GLN A 44 -15.80 9.57 -8.47
N GLY A 45 -15.06 8.47 -8.57
CA GLY A 45 -15.51 7.27 -9.27
C GLY A 45 -15.58 7.42 -10.79
N GLN A 46 -15.06 8.48 -11.37
CA GLN A 46 -15.10 8.74 -12.80
C GLN A 46 -13.96 8.04 -13.52
N ILE A 47 -14.30 7.06 -14.37
CA ILE A 47 -13.30 6.24 -15.08
C ILE A 47 -12.33 7.12 -15.87
N GLY A 48 -11.04 6.93 -15.60
CA GLY A 48 -9.95 7.66 -16.25
C GLY A 48 -9.54 8.94 -15.55
N GLU A 49 -10.27 9.40 -14.55
CA GLU A 49 -9.94 10.63 -13.83
C GLU A 49 -8.90 10.36 -12.74
N LEU A 50 -7.64 10.63 -13.09
CA LEU A 50 -6.51 10.57 -12.16
C LEU A 50 -5.98 11.99 -11.96
N SER A 51 -5.91 12.43 -10.70
CA SER A 51 -5.28 13.70 -10.37
C SER A 51 -3.75 13.63 -10.57
N SER A 52 -3.11 14.78 -10.64
CA SER A 52 -1.65 14.84 -10.77
C SER A 52 -0.94 14.18 -9.60
N LEU A 53 -1.49 14.30 -8.38
CA LEU A 53 -0.93 13.65 -7.19
C LEU A 53 -1.11 12.14 -7.23
N GLN A 54 -2.22 11.63 -7.75
CA GLN A 54 -2.39 10.19 -7.97
C GLN A 54 -1.35 9.66 -8.97
N ARG A 55 -1.13 10.37 -10.06
CA ARG A 55 -0.12 9.98 -11.05
C ARG A 55 1.27 9.96 -10.43
N GLU A 56 1.60 10.97 -9.64
CA GLU A 56 2.87 11.02 -8.92
C GLU A 56 3.01 9.85 -7.95
N ALA A 57 1.97 9.54 -7.19
CA ALA A 57 1.97 8.38 -6.27
C ALA A 57 2.19 7.06 -7.00
N ILE A 58 1.54 6.88 -8.16
CA ILE A 58 1.74 5.68 -8.98
C ILE A 58 3.19 5.58 -9.46
N ARG A 59 3.77 6.69 -9.95
CA ARG A 59 5.18 6.72 -10.38
C ARG A 59 6.11 6.37 -9.24
N GLN A 60 5.87 6.89 -8.05
CA GLN A 60 6.66 6.59 -6.85
C GLN A 60 6.55 5.12 -6.46
N ALA A 61 5.35 4.55 -6.52
CA ALA A 61 5.14 3.13 -6.24
C ALA A 61 5.86 2.23 -7.24
N LEU A 62 5.87 2.62 -8.53
CA LEU A 62 6.59 1.89 -9.58
C LEU A 62 8.10 2.02 -9.47
N ALA A 63 8.60 3.06 -8.81
CA ALA A 63 10.03 3.39 -8.72
C ALA A 63 10.59 3.18 -7.31
N LEU A 64 10.00 2.32 -6.50
CA LEU A 64 10.51 2.04 -5.15
C LEU A 64 11.95 1.52 -5.21
N PRO A 65 12.83 1.98 -4.29
CA PRO A 65 14.21 1.55 -4.30
C PRO A 65 14.36 0.05 -3.97
N PRO A 66 15.42 -0.62 -4.46
CA PRO A 66 15.62 -2.04 -4.20
C PRO A 66 15.68 -2.41 -2.70
N ASP A 67 16.08 -1.46 -1.85
CA ASP A 67 16.21 -1.65 -0.41
C ASP A 67 15.02 -1.09 0.39
N VAL A 68 13.87 -0.91 -0.26
CA VAL A 68 12.66 -0.35 0.38
C VAL A 68 12.25 -1.11 1.65
N LEU A 69 12.38 -2.43 1.66
CA LEU A 69 12.00 -3.24 2.83
C LEU A 69 12.93 -2.96 4.02
N ARG A 70 14.22 -2.77 3.77
CA ARG A 70 15.16 -2.39 4.83
C ARG A 70 14.86 -1.00 5.37
N ILE A 71 14.59 -0.05 4.47
CA ILE A 71 14.32 1.35 4.86
C ILE A 71 13.01 1.46 5.66
N THR A 72 11.99 0.69 5.28
CA THR A 72 10.67 0.78 5.92
C THR A 72 10.50 -0.12 7.13
N ALA A 73 11.37 -1.11 7.32
CA ALA A 73 11.28 -2.06 8.43
C ALA A 73 11.13 -1.40 9.81
N PRO A 74 11.86 -0.32 10.14
CA PRO A 74 11.74 0.29 11.47
C PRO A 74 10.33 0.80 11.80
N ILE A 75 9.60 1.35 10.82
CA ILE A 75 8.26 1.86 11.09
C ILE A 75 7.25 0.72 11.27
N VAL A 76 7.43 -0.38 10.56
CA VAL A 76 6.60 -1.59 10.73
C VAL A 76 6.93 -2.27 12.05
N LEU A 77 8.20 -2.28 12.44
CA LEU A 77 8.63 -2.83 13.72
C LEU A 77 8.00 -2.08 14.90
N GLN A 78 7.82 -0.76 14.81
CA GLN A 78 7.11 0.02 15.83
C GLN A 78 5.69 -0.51 16.02
N ASN A 79 4.98 -0.81 14.94
CA ASN A 79 3.65 -1.41 15.01
C ASN A 79 3.69 -2.80 15.65
N TYR A 80 4.63 -3.64 15.22
CA TYR A 80 4.86 -4.96 15.82
C TYR A 80 5.10 -4.87 17.33
N ASP A 81 5.94 -3.94 17.76
CA ASP A 81 6.30 -3.78 19.18
C ASP A 81 5.11 -3.31 20.04
N VAL A 82 4.21 -2.49 19.50
CA VAL A 82 2.97 -2.10 20.19
C VAL A 82 2.11 -3.34 20.49
N TYR A 83 1.94 -4.23 19.50
CA TYR A 83 1.19 -5.48 19.69
C TYR A 83 1.92 -6.43 20.63
N ARG A 84 3.25 -6.48 20.54
CA ARG A 84 4.08 -7.31 21.41
C ARG A 84 3.92 -6.92 22.87
N ASP A 85 3.85 -5.63 23.18
CA ASP A 85 3.61 -5.13 24.54
C ASP A 85 2.26 -5.57 25.11
N MET A 86 1.24 -5.77 24.24
CA MET A 86 -0.08 -6.24 24.64
C MET A 86 -0.18 -7.77 24.72
N ILE A 87 0.42 -8.47 23.77
CA ILE A 87 0.27 -9.93 23.59
C ILE A 87 1.30 -10.70 24.43
N GLY A 88 2.54 -10.22 24.47
CA GLY A 88 3.62 -10.79 25.26
C GLY A 88 4.70 -11.51 24.46
N ASP A 89 5.84 -11.71 25.10
CA ASP A 89 7.08 -12.19 24.48
C ASP A 89 7.03 -13.64 24.00
N GLN A 90 6.15 -14.46 24.57
CA GLN A 90 6.04 -15.87 24.18
C GLN A 90 5.45 -16.05 22.79
N GLU A 91 4.44 -15.25 22.45
CA GLU A 91 3.77 -15.31 21.15
C GLU A 91 4.38 -14.36 20.14
N MET A 92 4.97 -13.25 20.60
CA MET A 92 5.62 -12.25 19.77
C MET A 92 7.03 -11.99 20.29
N PRO A 93 8.03 -12.78 19.84
CA PRO A 93 9.41 -12.61 20.34
C PRO A 93 10.02 -11.29 19.89
N LEU A 94 11.00 -10.82 20.67
CA LEU A 94 11.82 -9.69 20.27
C LEU A 94 12.59 -10.04 18.99
N LEU A 95 12.52 -9.16 17.99
CA LEU A 95 13.24 -9.36 16.73
C LEU A 95 14.63 -8.73 16.84
N ALA A 96 15.66 -9.52 16.52
CA ALA A 96 17.06 -9.09 16.61
C ALA A 96 17.40 -8.06 15.54
N ASN A 97 16.77 -8.14 14.38
CA ASN A 97 16.96 -7.24 13.26
C ASN A 97 15.60 -6.76 12.74
N PRO A 98 15.39 -5.43 12.59
CA PRO A 98 14.09 -4.91 12.11
C PRO A 98 13.58 -5.55 10.82
N ILE A 99 14.46 -5.90 9.89
CA ILE A 99 14.06 -6.50 8.61
C ILE A 99 13.31 -7.83 8.77
N GLN A 100 13.50 -8.52 9.90
CA GLN A 100 12.82 -9.78 10.19
C GLN A 100 11.30 -9.63 10.33
N VAL A 101 10.82 -8.40 10.56
CA VAL A 101 9.38 -8.14 10.63
C VAL A 101 8.67 -8.56 9.35
N TRP A 102 9.33 -8.45 8.20
CA TRP A 102 8.76 -8.81 6.92
C TRP A 102 8.51 -10.31 6.74
N ASP A 103 9.19 -11.16 7.51
CA ASP A 103 8.96 -12.60 7.48
C ASP A 103 7.54 -12.99 7.92
N GLN A 104 6.87 -12.11 8.66
CA GLN A 104 5.51 -12.29 9.16
C GLN A 104 4.46 -11.52 8.36
N VAL A 105 4.85 -10.97 7.21
CA VAL A 105 3.99 -10.10 6.39
C VAL A 105 3.80 -10.70 5.00
N THR A 106 2.55 -10.74 4.55
CA THR A 106 2.18 -11.15 3.18
C THR A 106 1.56 -9.95 2.47
N PHE A 107 2.20 -9.47 1.40
CA PHE A 107 1.71 -8.32 0.65
C PHE A 107 0.46 -8.68 -0.14
N SER A 108 -0.56 -7.80 -0.09
CA SER A 108 -1.79 -7.94 -0.87
C SER A 108 -1.76 -7.04 -2.09
N TYR A 109 -1.68 -5.75 -1.90
CA TYR A 109 -1.62 -4.76 -2.99
C TYR A 109 -1.16 -3.41 -2.47
N ILE A 110 -0.78 -2.53 -3.39
CA ILE A 110 -0.61 -1.10 -3.12
C ILE A 110 -1.88 -0.41 -3.56
N TYR A 111 -2.38 0.50 -2.74
CA TYR A 111 -3.58 1.28 -3.01
C TYR A 111 -3.24 2.76 -3.17
N VAL A 112 -3.71 3.35 -4.27
CA VAL A 112 -3.59 4.79 -4.52
C VAL A 112 -4.98 5.40 -4.42
N PRO A 113 -5.28 6.15 -3.34
CA PRO A 113 -6.60 6.73 -3.12
C PRO A 113 -6.87 7.93 -4.04
N PRO A 114 -8.15 8.29 -4.25
CA PRO A 114 -8.48 9.54 -4.95
C PRO A 114 -8.10 10.74 -4.09
N HIS A 115 -7.03 11.43 -4.47
CA HIS A 115 -6.38 12.47 -3.67
C HIS A 115 -7.25 13.71 -3.49
N VAL A 116 -7.92 14.17 -4.55
CA VAL A 116 -8.79 15.35 -4.48
C VAL A 116 -10.00 15.08 -3.61
N GLU A 117 -10.63 13.92 -3.81
CA GLU A 117 -11.81 13.53 -3.03
C GLU A 117 -11.53 13.44 -1.53
N TYR A 118 -10.34 12.95 -1.15
CA TYR A 118 -9.95 12.80 0.26
C TYR A 118 -9.10 13.95 0.79
N ASP A 119 -9.00 15.05 0.03
CA ASP A 119 -8.27 16.24 0.45
C ASP A 119 -6.80 15.96 0.81
N LEU A 120 -6.16 15.11 0.01
CA LEU A 120 -4.74 14.80 0.16
C LEU A 120 -3.91 15.77 -0.69
N HIS A 121 -2.91 16.37 -0.08
CA HIS A 121 -2.06 17.39 -0.71
C HIS A 121 -0.64 16.93 -1.01
N ILE A 122 -0.33 15.68 -0.68
CA ILE A 122 0.97 15.04 -0.90
C ILE A 122 0.70 13.70 -1.61
N ALA A 123 1.54 13.35 -2.58
CA ALA A 123 1.44 12.06 -3.27
C ALA A 123 1.51 10.94 -2.23
N THR A 124 0.44 10.15 -2.12
CA THR A 124 0.23 9.16 -1.07
C THR A 124 -0.19 7.83 -1.69
N PHE A 125 0.43 6.75 -1.24
CA PHE A 125 -0.08 5.42 -1.49
C PHE A 125 0.06 4.56 -0.23
N GLU A 126 -0.68 3.48 -0.17
CA GLU A 126 -0.75 2.60 0.99
C GLU A 126 -0.40 1.18 0.57
N LEU A 127 0.56 0.58 1.27
CA LEU A 127 0.86 -0.85 1.13
C LEU A 127 -0.09 -1.62 2.03
N ILE A 128 -0.91 -2.46 1.43
CA ILE A 128 -1.90 -3.28 2.13
C ILE A 128 -1.37 -4.69 2.23
N ALA A 129 -1.39 -5.25 3.42
CA ALA A 129 -0.81 -6.54 3.68
C ALA A 129 -1.56 -7.28 4.80
N GLU A 130 -1.33 -8.59 4.87
CA GLU A 130 -1.69 -9.40 6.01
C GLU A 130 -0.45 -9.54 6.89
N CYS A 131 -0.63 -9.63 8.20
CA CYS A 131 0.46 -9.86 9.13
C CYS A 131 0.05 -10.79 10.26
N ASP A 132 1.01 -11.56 10.76
CA ASP A 132 0.75 -12.60 11.74
C ASP A 132 0.29 -12.06 13.10
N TRP A 133 0.68 -10.81 13.44
CA TRP A 133 0.33 -10.24 14.75
C TRP A 133 -1.02 -9.51 14.77
N GLU A 134 -1.64 -9.30 13.61
CA GLU A 134 -3.00 -8.72 13.52
C GLU A 134 -3.75 -9.37 12.35
N PRO A 135 -4.16 -10.66 12.52
CA PRO A 135 -4.76 -11.40 11.41
C PRO A 135 -6.16 -10.93 11.00
N GLU A 136 -6.87 -10.21 11.88
CA GLU A 136 -8.23 -9.74 11.59
C GLU A 136 -8.24 -8.44 10.78
N HIS A 137 -7.35 -7.50 11.09
CA HIS A 137 -7.38 -6.15 10.52
C HIS A 137 -6.23 -5.87 9.58
N GLY A 138 -5.23 -6.74 9.51
CA GLY A 138 -4.10 -6.62 8.61
C GLY A 138 -3.14 -5.49 8.97
N LEU A 139 -2.33 -5.13 7.98
CA LEU A 139 -1.30 -4.09 8.08
C LEU A 139 -1.41 -3.14 6.90
N GLU A 140 -1.39 -1.86 7.19
CA GLU A 140 -1.31 -0.79 6.21
C GLU A 140 -0.07 0.04 6.49
N VAL A 141 0.77 0.23 5.47
CA VAL A 141 1.94 1.10 5.54
C VAL A 141 1.70 2.27 4.60
N ARG A 142 1.59 3.47 5.14
CA ARG A 142 1.35 4.66 4.34
C ARG A 142 2.68 5.26 3.87
N PHE A 143 2.75 5.52 2.57
CA PHE A 143 3.87 6.21 1.94
C PHE A 143 3.44 7.60 1.51
N ARG A 144 4.23 8.60 1.85
CA ARG A 144 4.04 10.00 1.43
C ARG A 144 5.31 10.47 0.76
N ASN A 145 5.19 10.95 -0.49
CA ASN A 145 6.35 11.27 -1.34
C ASN A 145 7.36 10.12 -1.44
N GLY A 146 6.85 8.89 -1.52
CA GLY A 146 7.68 7.71 -1.68
C GLY A 146 8.36 7.21 -0.41
N VAL A 147 8.09 7.81 0.75
CA VAL A 147 8.68 7.45 2.04
C VAL A 147 7.60 6.97 3.01
N ALA A 148 7.80 5.81 3.62
CA ALA A 148 6.89 5.30 4.64
C ALA A 148 6.92 6.20 5.88
N ASP A 149 5.76 6.65 6.33
CA ASP A 149 5.65 7.52 7.49
C ASP A 149 4.71 7.00 8.60
N ASP A 150 3.94 5.96 8.32
CA ASP A 150 3.05 5.37 9.32
C ASP A 150 2.73 3.92 8.98
N ALA A 151 2.53 3.10 10.00
CA ALA A 151 2.08 1.71 9.87
C ALA A 151 1.06 1.41 10.97
N ASP A 152 -0.12 0.92 10.58
CA ASP A 152 -1.21 0.61 11.49
C ASP A 152 -2.09 -0.49 10.88
N GLN A 153 -3.17 -0.86 11.55
CA GLN A 153 -4.18 -1.72 10.93
C GLN A 153 -4.83 -1.02 9.73
N ILE A 154 -5.36 -1.80 8.80
CA ILE A 154 -5.93 -1.26 7.56
C ILE A 154 -7.01 -0.22 7.87
N GLY A 155 -6.91 0.95 7.23
CA GLY A 155 -7.84 2.05 7.39
C GLY A 155 -7.52 3.03 8.52
N GLU A 156 -6.45 2.81 9.29
CA GLU A 156 -6.14 3.62 10.48
C GLU A 156 -4.90 4.50 10.34
N THR A 157 -4.09 4.33 9.28
CA THR A 157 -2.89 5.16 9.11
C THR A 157 -3.25 6.63 8.93
N GLY A 158 -2.52 7.49 9.63
CA GLY A 158 -2.69 8.94 9.51
C GLY A 158 -3.96 9.53 10.09
N ARG A 159 -4.61 8.80 10.96
CA ARG A 159 -5.85 9.24 11.60
C ARG A 159 -5.69 9.58 13.06
#